data_2f6d3ecc4f07f6147f9b4270e8cc12ae
#
_entry.id   2f6d3ecc4f07f6147f9b4270e8cc12ae
#
_cell.length_a   1.000
_cell.length_b   1.000
_cell.length_c   1.000
_cell.angle_alpha   90.00
_cell.angle_beta   90.00
_cell.angle_gamma   90.00
#
_symmetry.space_group_name_H-M   'P 1'
#
loop_
_entity.id
_entity.type
_entity.pdbx_description
1 polymer ?
#
loop_
_entity_poly.entity_id
_entity_poly.type
_entity_poly.pdbx_seq_one_letter_code
_entity_poly.pdbx_strand_id
1 'polypeptide(L)'
;TEDVVYTESWCPKYENLKTVKHWFNEWNTRGKVIIWDIKQFFHKENQTVVEWYFKNEMNTGSVEEFDGISLIEWTEDNKIKSLKEYGCNLNNYNPYQHSDNPQFRDEKTNWF
;
A
#
# COMPACT_ATOMS: atom_id res chain seq x y z
N THR A 1 9.37 2.79 -15.62
CA THR A 1 10.27 2.04 -16.51
C THR A 1 9.65 0.71 -16.91
N GLU A 2 10.11 0.12 -18.02
CA GLU A 2 9.60 -1.18 -18.46
C GLU A 2 9.91 -2.30 -17.47
N ASP A 3 11.01 -2.21 -16.75
CA ASP A 3 11.45 -3.16 -15.72
C ASP A 3 11.07 -2.72 -14.30
N VAL A 4 10.08 -1.84 -14.16
CA VAL A 4 9.61 -1.36 -12.86
C VAL A 4 9.20 -2.53 -11.95
N VAL A 5 9.48 -2.36 -10.66
CA VAL A 5 9.04 -3.30 -9.63
C VAL A 5 8.09 -2.58 -8.69
N TYR A 6 6.91 -3.13 -8.50
CA TYR A 6 5.92 -2.65 -7.56
C TYR A 6 5.65 -3.70 -6.49
N THR A 7 5.83 -3.34 -5.25
CA THR A 7 5.52 -4.21 -4.11
C THR A 7 4.42 -3.57 -3.27
N GLU A 8 3.28 -4.25 -3.18
CA GLU A 8 2.17 -3.79 -2.34
C GLU A 8 2.43 -4.03 -0.86
N SER A 9 1.68 -3.29 -0.03
CA SER A 9 1.58 -3.59 1.39
C SER A 9 1.17 -5.06 1.57
N TRP A 10 1.77 -5.71 2.57
CA TRP A 10 1.52 -7.12 2.89
C TRP A 10 1.92 -8.13 1.80
N CYS A 11 2.92 -7.79 1.00
CA CYS A 11 3.78 -8.69 0.22
C CYS A 11 3.56 -8.87 -1.29
N PRO A 12 2.39 -8.73 -1.91
CA PRO A 12 2.29 -8.94 -3.36
C PRO A 12 3.32 -8.09 -4.11
N LYS A 13 4.02 -8.71 -5.06
CA LYS A 13 5.07 -8.07 -5.84
C LYS A 13 4.84 -8.30 -7.32
N TYR A 14 4.90 -7.22 -8.07
CA TYR A 14 4.68 -7.23 -9.52
C TYR A 14 5.95 -6.74 -10.22
N GLU A 15 6.47 -7.54 -11.12
CA GLU A 15 7.67 -7.21 -11.88
C GLU A 15 7.29 -6.87 -13.32
N ASN A 16 7.96 -5.88 -13.88
CA ASN A 16 7.80 -5.25 -15.17
C ASN A 16 6.50 -4.44 -15.34
N LEU A 17 6.59 -3.46 -16.22
CA LEU A 17 5.50 -2.50 -16.44
C LEU A 17 4.21 -3.16 -16.95
N LYS A 18 4.33 -4.16 -17.80
CA LYS A 18 3.18 -4.89 -18.34
C LYS A 18 2.36 -5.54 -17.23
N THR A 19 3.04 -6.18 -16.28
CA THR A 19 2.39 -6.83 -15.13
C THR A 19 1.74 -5.81 -14.20
N VAL A 20 2.42 -4.69 -13.92
CA VAL A 20 1.86 -3.62 -13.09
C VAL A 20 0.60 -3.04 -13.73
N LYS A 21 0.61 -2.79 -15.03
CA LYS A 21 -0.57 -2.29 -15.75
C LYS A 21 -1.71 -3.29 -15.72
N HIS A 22 -1.41 -4.57 -15.89
CA HIS A 22 -2.40 -5.62 -15.80
C HIS A 22 -3.07 -5.67 -14.42
N TRP A 23 -2.27 -5.65 -13.35
CA TRP A 23 -2.77 -5.57 -11.98
C TRP A 23 -3.66 -4.36 -11.77
N PHE A 24 -3.21 -3.19 -12.18
CA PHE A 24 -3.96 -1.94 -12.04
C PHE A 24 -5.32 -2.01 -12.75
N ASN A 25 -5.36 -2.53 -13.96
CA ASN A 25 -6.60 -2.68 -14.70
C ASN A 25 -7.55 -3.67 -14.01
N GLU A 26 -7.05 -4.81 -13.54
CA GLU A 26 -7.87 -5.76 -12.80
C GLU A 26 -8.40 -5.18 -11.50
N TRP A 27 -7.55 -4.48 -10.75
CA TRP A 27 -7.98 -3.86 -9.50
C TRP A 27 -9.14 -2.89 -9.73
N ASN A 28 -9.08 -2.09 -10.77
CA ASN A 28 -10.14 -1.13 -11.11
C ASN A 28 -11.46 -1.80 -11.50
N THR A 29 -11.46 -3.08 -11.84
CA THR A 29 -12.70 -3.85 -12.06
C THR A 29 -13.30 -4.38 -10.76
N ARG A 30 -12.54 -4.40 -9.67
CA ARG A 30 -12.93 -5.01 -8.39
C ARG A 30 -13.28 -4.01 -7.31
N GLY A 31 -12.81 -2.79 -7.43
CA GLY A 31 -13.02 -1.76 -6.43
C GLY A 31 -12.76 -0.37 -6.95
N LYS A 32 -12.94 0.60 -6.07
CA LYS A 32 -12.68 2.01 -6.37
C LYS A 32 -12.00 2.68 -5.18
N VAL A 33 -11.14 3.64 -5.47
CA VAL A 33 -10.54 4.51 -4.46
C VAL A 33 -11.57 5.54 -4.04
N ILE A 34 -11.80 5.65 -2.72
CA ILE A 34 -12.67 6.69 -2.17
C ILE A 34 -11.86 7.87 -1.73
N ILE A 35 -10.77 7.63 -0.98
CA ILE A 35 -9.89 8.68 -0.49
C ILE A 35 -8.44 8.19 -0.61
N TRP A 36 -7.58 9.06 -1.09
CA TRP A 36 -6.13 8.83 -1.04
C TRP A 36 -5.45 10.17 -0.75
N ASP A 37 -5.22 10.42 0.53
CA ASP A 37 -4.66 11.67 1.01
C ASP A 37 -3.17 11.54 1.26
N ILE A 38 -2.37 12.39 0.63
CA ILE A 38 -0.95 12.51 0.90
C ILE A 38 -0.76 13.45 2.07
N LYS A 39 -0.15 12.95 3.16
CA LYS A 39 0.10 13.74 4.37
C LYS A 39 1.39 14.53 4.28
N GLN A 40 2.46 13.89 3.83
CA GLN A 40 3.78 14.50 3.67
C GLN A 40 4.68 13.62 2.82
N PHE A 41 5.77 14.20 2.34
CA PHE A 41 6.78 13.43 1.62
C PHE A 41 8.18 13.98 1.89
N PHE A 42 9.17 13.12 1.69
CA PHE A 42 10.58 13.43 1.87
C PHE A 42 11.37 12.93 0.68
N HIS A 43 12.30 13.74 0.20
CA HIS A 43 13.22 13.37 -0.88
C HIS A 43 14.63 13.25 -0.35
N LYS A 44 15.34 12.23 -0.81
CA LYS A 44 16.78 12.09 -0.60
C LYS A 44 17.39 11.43 -1.83
N GLU A 45 18.24 12.19 -2.53
CA GLU A 45 18.88 11.70 -3.76
C GLU A 45 17.83 11.25 -4.78
N ASN A 46 17.87 9.97 -5.21
CA ASN A 46 16.90 9.40 -6.14
C ASN A 46 15.73 8.70 -5.48
N GLN A 47 15.49 8.98 -4.20
CA GLN A 47 14.42 8.34 -3.43
C GLN A 47 13.42 9.35 -2.91
N THR A 48 12.15 8.92 -2.85
CA THR A 48 11.07 9.67 -2.21
C THR A 48 10.31 8.75 -1.28
N VAL A 49 10.05 9.26 -0.08
CA VAL A 49 9.17 8.60 0.90
C VAL A 49 7.90 9.43 1.01
N VAL A 50 6.73 8.80 0.84
CA VAL A 50 5.43 9.46 0.90
C VAL A 50 4.59 8.81 1.97
N GLU A 51 4.09 9.59 2.91
CA GLU A 51 3.10 9.14 3.91
C GLU A 51 1.70 9.50 3.41
N TRP A 52 0.77 8.53 3.49
CA TRP A 52 -0.58 8.72 2.98
C TRP A 52 -1.61 7.95 3.81
N TYR A 53 -2.88 8.37 3.66
CA TYR A 53 -4.06 7.66 4.12
C TYR A 53 -4.84 7.19 2.91
N PHE A 54 -5.36 5.95 2.97
CA PHE A 54 -6.05 5.33 1.85
C PHE A 54 -7.35 4.69 2.32
N LYS A 55 -8.40 4.86 1.51
CA LYS A 55 -9.69 4.21 1.71
C LYS A 55 -10.25 3.77 0.37
N ASN A 56 -10.70 2.53 0.30
CA ASN A 56 -11.34 1.98 -0.88
C ASN A 56 -12.66 1.31 -0.55
N GLU A 57 -13.44 1.05 -1.58
CA GLU A 57 -14.65 0.24 -1.52
C GLU A 57 -14.58 -0.80 -2.62
N MET A 58 -14.68 -2.07 -2.26
CA MET A 58 -14.68 -3.18 -3.21
C MET A 58 -16.10 -3.44 -3.74
N ASN A 59 -16.22 -4.07 -4.90
CA ASN A 59 -17.52 -4.42 -5.51
C ASN A 59 -18.37 -5.34 -4.61
N THR A 60 -17.72 -6.04 -3.69
CA THR A 60 -18.41 -6.87 -2.69
C THR A 60 -19.05 -6.05 -1.56
N GLY A 61 -18.84 -4.74 -1.54
CA GLY A 61 -19.29 -3.85 -0.46
C GLY A 61 -18.27 -3.70 0.68
N SER A 62 -17.16 -4.43 0.65
CA SER A 62 -16.10 -4.28 1.66
C SER A 62 -15.45 -2.92 1.55
N VAL A 63 -15.26 -2.26 2.68
CA VAL A 63 -14.51 -1.01 2.79
C VAL A 63 -13.23 -1.28 3.54
N GLU A 64 -12.11 -0.88 2.96
CA GLU A 64 -10.79 -0.99 3.57
C GLU A 64 -10.20 0.39 3.73
N GLU A 65 -9.56 0.64 4.87
CA GLU A 65 -8.84 1.88 5.12
C GLU A 65 -7.59 1.60 5.95
N PHE A 66 -6.52 2.30 5.61
CA PHE A 66 -5.26 2.15 6.33
C PHE A 66 -4.33 3.32 6.04
N ASP A 67 -3.34 3.50 6.93
CA ASP A 67 -2.23 4.40 6.69
C ASP A 67 -1.11 3.66 5.99
N GLY A 68 -0.30 4.38 5.24
CA GLY A 68 0.82 3.76 4.57
C GLY A 68 1.94 4.72 4.24
N ILE A 69 3.03 4.11 3.82
CA ILE A 69 4.22 4.78 3.33
C ILE A 69 4.63 4.12 2.03
N SER A 70 4.90 4.93 1.02
CA SER A 70 5.51 4.47 -0.22
C SER A 70 6.98 4.87 -0.26
N LEU A 71 7.84 3.91 -0.58
CA LEU A 71 9.25 4.16 -0.90
C LEU A 71 9.42 4.07 -2.41
N ILE A 72 9.80 5.18 -3.03
CA ILE A 72 9.93 5.29 -4.48
C ILE A 72 11.40 5.49 -4.83
N GLU A 73 11.90 4.70 -5.78
CA GLU A 73 13.18 4.95 -6.44
C GLU A 73 12.95 5.50 -7.84
N TRP A 74 13.65 6.58 -8.17
CA TRP A 74 13.55 7.26 -9.45
C TRP A 74 14.76 6.97 -10.32
N THR A 75 14.56 6.94 -11.63
CA THR A 75 15.64 6.98 -12.60
C THR A 75 16.11 8.41 -12.81
N GLU A 76 17.25 8.58 -13.50
CA GLU A 76 17.79 9.91 -13.81
C GLU A 76 16.82 10.75 -14.67
N ASP A 77 15.98 10.10 -15.48
CA ASP A 77 14.97 10.77 -16.31
C ASP A 77 13.60 10.88 -15.63
N ASN A 78 13.56 10.80 -14.29
CA ASN A 78 12.37 10.99 -13.47
C ASN A 78 11.25 9.98 -13.72
N LYS A 79 11.60 8.75 -14.03
CA LYS A 79 10.65 7.63 -14.09
C LYS A 79 10.79 6.76 -12.85
N ILE A 80 9.71 6.09 -12.47
CA ILE A 80 9.74 5.19 -11.33
C ILE A 80 10.45 3.90 -11.70
N LYS A 81 11.54 3.60 -10.99
CA LYS A 81 12.28 2.35 -11.10
C LYS A 81 11.69 1.27 -10.20
N SER A 82 11.34 1.65 -8.98
CA SER A 82 10.67 0.76 -8.03
C SER A 82 9.76 1.55 -7.10
N LEU A 83 8.70 0.92 -6.64
CA LEU A 83 7.79 1.45 -5.65
C LEU A 83 7.44 0.34 -4.67
N LYS A 84 7.64 0.59 -3.39
CA LYS A 84 7.29 -0.37 -2.35
C LYS A 84 6.40 0.31 -1.31
N GLU A 85 5.30 -0.33 -0.97
CA GLU A 85 4.35 0.18 -0.01
C GLU A 85 4.43 -0.56 1.31
N TYR A 86 4.26 0.18 2.41
CA TYR A 86 4.23 -0.32 3.78
C TYR A 86 2.94 0.16 4.42
N GLY A 87 2.01 -0.74 4.65
CA GLY A 87 0.72 -0.40 5.23
C GLY A 87 0.66 -0.64 6.71
N CYS A 88 -0.22 0.11 7.37
CA CYS A 88 -0.52 -0.06 8.78
C CYS A 88 -2.02 0.09 9.00
N ASN A 89 -2.64 -0.91 9.61
CA ASN A 89 -4.08 -0.86 9.92
C ASN A 89 -4.38 0.24 10.94
N LEU A 90 -5.53 0.88 10.81
CA LEU A 90 -5.94 1.96 11.70
C LEU A 90 -6.45 1.46 13.06
N ASN A 91 -7.04 0.28 13.10
CA ASN A 91 -7.66 -0.27 14.29
C ASN A 91 -6.62 -0.88 15.24
N ASN A 92 -5.72 -0.06 15.70
CA ASN A 92 -4.69 -0.44 16.64
C ASN A 92 -5.31 -0.91 17.97
N TYR A 93 -4.62 -1.79 18.65
CA TYR A 93 -5.09 -2.34 19.91
C TYR A 93 -3.91 -2.59 20.86
N ASN A 94 -4.24 -2.69 22.15
CA ASN A 94 -3.26 -3.06 23.16
C ASN A 94 -3.42 -4.53 23.51
N PRO A 95 -2.46 -5.40 23.18
CA PRO A 95 -2.55 -6.83 23.53
C PRO A 95 -2.66 -7.10 25.03
N TYR A 96 -2.25 -6.16 25.86
CA TYR A 96 -2.25 -6.28 27.32
C TYR A 96 -3.41 -5.56 28.00
N GLN A 97 -4.42 -5.16 27.24
CA GLN A 97 -5.53 -4.35 27.75
C GLN A 97 -6.28 -5.00 28.92
N HIS A 98 -6.38 -6.32 28.94
CA HIS A 98 -7.18 -7.06 29.91
C HIS A 98 -6.37 -7.86 30.93
N SER A 99 -5.10 -8.14 30.66
CA SER A 99 -4.23 -8.91 31.55
C SER A 99 -2.76 -8.79 31.13
N ASP A 100 -1.87 -9.35 31.96
CA ASP A 100 -0.44 -9.44 31.65
C ASP A 100 -0.14 -10.51 30.58
N ASN A 101 -1.14 -11.33 30.22
CA ASN A 101 -1.03 -12.28 29.13
C ASN A 101 -1.51 -11.59 27.84
N PRO A 102 -0.63 -11.41 26.81
CA PRO A 102 -1.01 -10.70 25.61
C PRO A 102 -2.04 -11.49 24.79
N GLN A 103 -3.01 -10.79 24.27
CA GLN A 103 -4.01 -11.32 23.33
C GLN A 103 -3.85 -10.64 22.00
N PHE A 104 -3.46 -11.40 20.97
CA PHE A 104 -3.26 -10.90 19.62
C PHE A 104 -4.44 -11.26 18.74
N ARG A 105 -4.82 -10.31 17.88
CA ARG A 105 -5.83 -10.55 16.84
C ARG A 105 -5.18 -11.23 15.65
N ASP A 106 -5.96 -12.10 14.97
CA ASP A 106 -5.56 -12.69 13.70
C ASP A 106 -5.84 -11.66 12.60
N GLU A 107 -4.81 -10.90 12.21
CA GLU A 107 -4.91 -9.85 11.19
C GLU A 107 -4.80 -10.46 9.80
N LYS A 108 -5.91 -10.45 9.09
CA LYS A 108 -5.94 -10.84 7.67
C LYS A 108 -6.27 -9.64 6.82
N THR A 109 -5.53 -9.50 5.74
CA THR A 109 -5.83 -8.50 4.71
C THR A 109 -6.54 -9.21 3.56
N ASN A 110 -7.69 -8.65 3.16
CA ASN A 110 -8.49 -9.20 2.06
C ASN A 110 -8.15 -8.52 0.73
N TRP A 111 -6.87 -8.39 0.44
CA TRP A 111 -6.42 -7.97 -0.87
C TRP A 111 -6.76 -9.10 -1.85
N PHE A 112 -7.39 -8.75 -2.92
CA PHE A 112 -7.84 -9.76 -3.88
C PHE A 112 -6.76 -10.70 -4.40
#